data_4cbef818ae0ea8b9e7c92b0dc9eb70c2
#
_entry.id   4cbef818ae0ea8b9e7c92b0dc9eb70c2
#
_cell.length_a   1.000
_cell.length_b   1.000
_cell.length_c   1.000
_cell.angle_alpha   90.00
_cell.angle_beta   90.00
_cell.angle_gamma   90.00
#
_symmetry.space_group_name_H-M   'P 1'
#
loop_
_entity.id
_entity.type
_entity.pdbx_description
1 polymer ?
#
loop_
_entity_poly.entity_id
_entity_poly.type
_entity_poly.pdbx_seq_one_letter_code
_entity_poly.pdbx_strand_id
1 'polypeptide(L)'
;LKKITDNRVWNLAANIRVNNFFTQTDWLPKLDHYWLGESIFADRATWHEHTSVGFGQLKPATTPLDVAEQAKFDLLAGEEQKYSGIRAASRQEIDFPMQWGNIKVVPYLLGEAAYWGDDISHQSVTRTYGQVGIRSSLPMSRTDPNIKSKLFNVSGLAHKVNWMLDAYWADASENMDR
;
A
#
# COMPACT_ATOMS: atom_id res chain seq x y z
N LEU A 1 -17.46 9.20 -0.23
CA LEU A 1 -18.12 9.06 1.06
C LEU A 1 -17.25 8.21 1.97
N LYS A 2 -16.97 8.68 3.18
CA LYS A 2 -16.15 7.96 4.16
C LYS A 2 -16.91 7.83 5.48
N LYS A 3 -16.92 6.61 6.05
CA LYS A 3 -17.44 6.32 7.39
C LYS A 3 -16.35 5.64 8.21
N ILE A 4 -16.10 6.16 9.40
CA ILE A 4 -15.17 5.60 10.39
C ILE A 4 -15.97 5.22 11.62
N THR A 5 -15.78 4.01 12.11
CA THR A 5 -16.40 3.50 13.33
C THR A 5 -15.35 2.67 14.06
N ASP A 6 -14.88 3.16 15.19
CA ASP A 6 -13.78 2.58 15.96
C ASP A 6 -12.54 2.28 15.09
N ASN A 7 -12.19 1.02 14.91
CA ASN A 7 -11.07 0.55 14.11
C ASN A 7 -11.44 0.15 12.66
N ARG A 8 -12.67 0.47 12.20
CA ARG A 8 -13.17 0.14 10.87
C ARG A 8 -13.38 1.38 10.02
N VAL A 9 -12.98 1.31 8.76
CA VAL A 9 -13.17 2.39 7.79
C VAL A 9 -13.83 1.85 6.53
N TRP A 10 -14.91 2.49 6.14
CA TRP A 10 -15.57 2.32 4.85
C TRP A 10 -15.34 3.57 4.01
N ASN A 11 -14.87 3.38 2.79
CA ASN A 11 -14.65 4.47 1.84
C ASN A 11 -15.29 4.12 0.50
N LEU A 12 -16.25 4.92 0.06
CA LEU A 12 -16.84 4.85 -1.28
C LEU A 12 -16.38 6.08 -2.06
N ALA A 13 -15.66 5.84 -3.14
CA ALA A 13 -15.09 6.88 -3.99
C ALA A 13 -15.49 6.69 -5.46
N ALA A 14 -15.55 7.78 -6.18
CA ALA A 14 -15.57 7.81 -7.64
C ALA A 14 -14.52 8.82 -8.10
N ASN A 15 -13.57 8.37 -8.89
CA ASN A 15 -12.49 9.19 -9.44
C ASN A 15 -12.64 9.23 -10.95
N ILE A 16 -12.90 10.40 -11.49
CA ILE A 16 -13.13 10.62 -12.92
C ILE A 16 -12.05 11.55 -13.43
N ARG A 17 -11.45 11.19 -14.55
CA ARG A 17 -10.47 12.03 -15.25
C ARG A 17 -11.12 13.34 -15.72
N VAL A 18 -10.51 14.47 -15.35
CA VAL A 18 -11.00 15.83 -15.70
C VAL A 18 -10.36 16.35 -16.98
N ASN A 19 -9.14 15.88 -17.32
CA ASN A 19 -8.43 16.31 -18.52
C ASN A 19 -7.89 15.11 -19.32
N ASN A 20 -7.43 15.36 -20.55
CA ASN A 20 -6.98 14.31 -21.47
C ASN A 20 -5.46 14.28 -21.67
N PHE A 21 -4.68 15.03 -20.88
CA PHE A 21 -3.25 15.18 -21.10
C PHE A 21 -2.41 13.96 -20.68
N PHE A 22 -2.94 13.11 -19.83
CA PHE A 22 -2.23 11.92 -19.36
C PHE A 22 -3.18 10.73 -19.20
N THR A 23 -2.61 9.54 -19.28
CA THR A 23 -3.30 8.28 -19.01
C THR A 23 -3.67 8.17 -17.54
N GLN A 24 -4.93 7.84 -17.27
CA GLN A 24 -5.45 7.67 -15.92
C GLN A 24 -6.50 6.57 -15.85
N THR A 25 -6.55 5.86 -14.74
CA THR A 25 -7.65 4.94 -14.45
C THR A 25 -8.76 5.69 -13.73
N ASP A 26 -9.95 5.71 -14.34
CA ASP A 26 -11.18 6.13 -13.68
C ASP A 26 -11.70 4.98 -12.81
N TRP A 27 -12.20 5.32 -11.62
CA TRP A 27 -12.86 4.38 -10.72
C TRP A 27 -14.32 4.75 -10.53
N LEU A 28 -15.25 3.85 -10.92
CA LEU A 28 -16.66 4.16 -11.04
C LEU A 28 -17.58 2.99 -10.64
N PRO A 29 -17.92 2.79 -9.37
CA PRO A 29 -17.30 3.30 -8.14
C PRO A 29 -16.14 2.43 -7.66
N LYS A 30 -15.47 2.84 -6.57
CA LYS A 30 -14.56 2.03 -5.78
C LYS A 30 -15.00 2.03 -4.33
N LEU A 31 -15.14 0.86 -3.74
CA LEU A 31 -15.41 0.63 -2.33
C LEU A 31 -14.16 0.05 -1.69
N ASP A 32 -13.70 0.67 -0.61
CA ASP A 32 -12.64 0.15 0.25
C ASP A 32 -13.20 -0.09 1.66
N HIS A 33 -12.84 -1.20 2.24
CA HIS A 33 -13.04 -1.52 3.65
C HIS A 33 -11.69 -1.78 4.31
N TYR A 34 -11.48 -1.20 5.49
CA TYR A 34 -10.29 -1.42 6.31
C TYR A 34 -10.71 -1.82 7.72
N TRP A 35 -10.03 -2.81 8.24
CA TRP A 35 -10.00 -3.14 9.66
C TRP A 35 -8.59 -2.85 10.16
N LEU A 36 -8.44 -1.77 10.95
CA LEU A 36 -7.15 -1.17 11.28
C LEU A 36 -6.42 -1.88 12.43
N GLY A 37 -6.91 -3.02 12.85
CA GLY A 37 -6.35 -3.88 13.89
C GLY A 37 -7.45 -4.30 14.85
N GLU A 38 -7.69 -5.59 14.88
CA GLU A 38 -8.60 -6.24 15.83
C GLU A 38 -7.78 -7.18 16.70
N SER A 39 -7.94 -7.06 18.02
CA SER A 39 -7.29 -7.99 18.93
C SER A 39 -7.98 -9.35 18.86
N ILE A 40 -7.19 -10.37 18.64
CA ILE A 40 -7.64 -11.77 18.56
C ILE A 40 -6.81 -12.67 19.49
N PHE A 41 -7.29 -13.87 19.77
CA PHE A 41 -6.64 -14.86 20.64
C PHE A 41 -6.30 -14.33 22.04
N ALA A 42 -7.25 -13.61 22.67
CA ALA A 42 -7.08 -12.99 23.99
C ALA A 42 -5.87 -12.04 24.03
N ASP A 43 -5.85 -11.08 23.11
CA ASP A 43 -4.83 -10.02 22.96
C ASP A 43 -3.42 -10.50 22.59
N ARG A 44 -3.30 -11.75 22.12
CA ARG A 44 -1.99 -12.29 21.70
C ARG A 44 -1.64 -12.02 20.26
N ALA A 45 -2.65 -11.67 19.44
CA ALA A 45 -2.45 -11.32 18.05
C ALA A 45 -3.35 -10.15 17.65
N THR A 46 -2.95 -9.45 16.59
CA THR A 46 -3.72 -8.38 15.99
C THR A 46 -3.99 -8.73 14.54
N TRP A 47 -5.26 -8.67 14.15
CA TRP A 47 -5.68 -8.88 12.78
C TRP A 47 -5.95 -7.57 12.07
N HIS A 48 -5.41 -7.44 10.87
CA HIS A 48 -5.61 -6.32 9.95
C HIS A 48 -6.26 -6.82 8.66
N GLU A 49 -7.16 -6.03 8.11
CA GLU A 49 -7.82 -6.33 6.86
C GLU A 49 -7.91 -5.10 5.97
N HIS A 50 -7.71 -5.28 4.68
CA HIS A 50 -8.06 -4.33 3.63
C HIS A 50 -8.70 -5.07 2.46
N THR A 51 -9.96 -4.79 2.23
CA THR A 51 -10.71 -5.30 1.07
C THR A 51 -11.14 -4.13 0.19
N SER A 52 -10.92 -4.26 -1.10
CA SER A 52 -11.35 -3.28 -2.08
C SER A 52 -12.08 -3.96 -3.24
N VAL A 53 -13.10 -3.29 -3.75
CA VAL A 53 -13.79 -3.68 -4.98
C VAL A 53 -14.17 -2.44 -5.75
N GLY A 54 -14.00 -2.47 -7.06
CA GLY A 54 -14.36 -1.34 -7.90
C GLY A 54 -14.38 -1.69 -9.37
N PHE A 55 -15.00 -0.81 -10.16
CA PHE A 55 -14.93 -0.86 -11.61
C PHE A 55 -13.87 0.15 -12.06
N GLY A 56 -12.79 -0.35 -12.65
CA GLY A 56 -11.71 0.47 -13.21
C GLY A 56 -11.85 0.60 -14.71
N GLN A 57 -11.59 1.79 -15.23
CA GLN A 57 -11.51 2.05 -16.66
C GLN A 57 -10.25 2.82 -16.97
N LEU A 58 -9.30 2.18 -17.66
CA LEU A 58 -8.09 2.86 -18.14
C LEU A 58 -8.46 3.74 -19.34
N LYS A 59 -8.16 5.03 -19.21
CA LYS A 59 -8.35 6.03 -20.25
C LYS A 59 -7.00 6.58 -20.67
N PRO A 60 -6.48 6.17 -21.84
CA PRO A 60 -5.23 6.70 -22.38
C PRO A 60 -5.27 8.21 -22.60
N ALA A 61 -4.12 8.83 -22.58
CA ALA A 61 -3.97 10.23 -22.97
C ALA A 61 -4.45 10.45 -24.41
N THR A 62 -4.97 11.64 -24.69
CA THR A 62 -5.39 11.99 -26.05
C THR A 62 -4.18 12.42 -26.86
N THR A 63 -4.03 11.87 -28.06
CA THR A 63 -2.96 12.24 -28.99
C THR A 63 -3.00 13.75 -29.29
N PRO A 64 -1.89 14.48 -29.21
CA PRO A 64 -1.83 15.88 -29.58
C PRO A 64 -2.23 16.15 -31.04
N LEU A 65 -2.75 17.33 -31.31
CA LEU A 65 -3.14 17.72 -32.68
C LEU A 65 -1.93 18.13 -33.53
N ASP A 66 -0.85 18.58 -32.89
CA ASP A 66 0.38 18.98 -33.58
C ASP A 66 1.22 17.76 -33.97
N VAL A 67 1.65 17.67 -35.23
CA VAL A 67 2.39 16.53 -35.78
C VAL A 67 3.75 16.32 -35.09
N ALA A 68 4.43 17.40 -34.70
CA ALA A 68 5.72 17.32 -34.00
C ALA A 68 5.56 16.82 -32.57
N GLU A 69 4.44 17.13 -31.90
CA GLU A 69 4.09 16.61 -30.59
C GLU A 69 3.58 15.20 -30.64
N GLN A 70 2.86 14.82 -31.71
CA GLN A 70 2.44 13.43 -31.94
C GLN A 70 3.63 12.46 -31.96
N ALA A 71 4.67 12.79 -32.71
CA ALA A 71 5.88 11.95 -32.77
C ALA A 71 6.56 11.75 -31.40
N LYS A 72 6.53 12.75 -30.54
CA LYS A 72 7.02 12.64 -29.14
C LYS A 72 6.07 11.81 -28.28
N PHE A 73 4.77 11.98 -28.46
CA PHE A 73 3.74 11.28 -27.73
C PHE A 73 3.81 9.78 -28.02
N ASP A 74 3.90 9.38 -29.30
CA ASP A 74 3.97 7.98 -29.72
C ASP A 74 5.23 7.27 -29.18
N LEU A 75 6.36 8.00 -29.03
CA LEU A 75 7.57 7.47 -28.42
C LEU A 75 7.47 7.23 -26.91
N LEU A 76 6.63 8.00 -26.22
CA LEU A 76 6.52 7.99 -24.75
C LEU A 76 5.32 7.18 -24.24
N ALA A 77 4.21 7.22 -24.95
CA ALA A 77 2.94 6.64 -24.50
C ALA A 77 2.74 5.18 -24.94
N GLY A 78 3.47 4.74 -25.97
CA GLY A 78 3.27 3.41 -26.55
C GLY A 78 1.84 3.20 -27.06
N GLU A 79 1.50 1.96 -27.34
CA GLU A 79 0.13 1.57 -27.73
C GLU A 79 -0.74 1.35 -26.49
N GLU A 80 -1.04 2.41 -25.73
CA GLU A 80 -1.92 2.31 -24.58
C GLU A 80 -3.35 2.02 -25.03
N GLN A 81 -3.86 0.83 -24.72
CA GLN A 81 -5.22 0.41 -25.02
C GLN A 81 -6.18 0.78 -23.89
N LYS A 82 -7.47 0.90 -24.22
CA LYS A 82 -8.53 1.11 -23.23
C LYS A 82 -8.90 -0.24 -22.60
N TYR A 83 -8.69 -0.36 -21.31
CA TYR A 83 -9.13 -1.52 -20.54
C TYR A 83 -10.18 -1.11 -19.52
N SER A 84 -11.15 -1.99 -19.31
CA SER A 84 -12.14 -1.76 -18.26
C SER A 84 -12.56 -3.09 -17.65
N GLY A 85 -12.77 -3.10 -16.36
CA GLY A 85 -13.17 -4.32 -15.69
C GLY A 85 -13.32 -4.14 -14.18
N ILE A 86 -13.88 -5.16 -13.56
CA ILE A 86 -13.94 -5.26 -12.11
C ILE A 86 -12.53 -5.51 -11.57
N ARG A 87 -12.18 -4.79 -10.52
CA ARG A 87 -10.98 -5.01 -9.72
C ARG A 87 -11.43 -5.31 -8.29
N ALA A 88 -10.99 -6.42 -7.76
CA ALA A 88 -11.27 -6.80 -6.38
C ALA A 88 -9.98 -7.32 -5.75
N ALA A 89 -9.74 -6.94 -4.50
CA ALA A 89 -8.61 -7.45 -3.72
C ALA A 89 -9.00 -7.54 -2.25
N SER A 90 -8.53 -8.57 -1.58
CA SER A 90 -8.66 -8.71 -0.14
C SER A 90 -7.32 -9.13 0.44
N ARG A 91 -6.78 -8.31 1.36
CA ARG A 91 -5.52 -8.52 2.06
C ARG A 91 -5.80 -8.70 3.54
N GLN A 92 -5.25 -9.75 4.10
CA GLN A 92 -5.40 -10.16 5.49
C GLN A 92 -4.00 -10.28 6.10
N GLU A 93 -3.79 -9.70 7.27
CA GLU A 93 -2.53 -9.79 7.99
C GLU A 93 -2.79 -10.09 9.48
N ILE A 94 -2.04 -11.02 10.04
CA ILE A 94 -2.09 -11.36 11.46
C ILE A 94 -0.70 -11.17 12.04
N ASP A 95 -0.60 -10.27 13.01
CA ASP A 95 0.60 -9.93 13.74
C ASP A 95 0.60 -10.58 15.13
N PHE A 96 1.76 -11.10 15.56
CA PHE A 96 1.96 -11.68 16.89
C PHE A 96 2.99 -10.84 17.68
N PRO A 97 2.58 -9.71 18.30
CA PRO A 97 3.50 -8.81 18.99
C PRO A 97 4.06 -9.46 20.27
N MET A 98 5.38 -9.55 20.36
CA MET A 98 6.12 -10.01 21.52
C MET A 98 7.14 -8.97 21.92
N GLN A 99 7.47 -8.90 23.22
CA GLN A 99 8.46 -7.97 23.73
C GLN A 99 9.41 -8.67 24.71
N TRP A 100 10.72 -8.51 24.48
CA TRP A 100 11.79 -8.96 25.37
C TRP A 100 12.65 -7.78 25.79
N GLY A 101 12.45 -7.30 27.00
CA GLY A 101 13.09 -6.07 27.45
C GLY A 101 12.74 -4.89 26.54
N ASN A 102 13.76 -4.30 25.90
CA ASN A 102 13.58 -3.19 24.96
C ASN A 102 13.40 -3.63 23.51
N ILE A 103 13.50 -4.93 23.21
CA ILE A 103 13.33 -5.45 21.86
C ILE A 103 11.86 -5.81 21.63
N LYS A 104 11.24 -5.20 20.64
CA LYS A 104 9.93 -5.61 20.14
C LYS A 104 10.13 -6.52 18.92
N VAL A 105 9.48 -7.67 18.93
CA VAL A 105 9.53 -8.66 17.85
C VAL A 105 8.09 -9.00 17.45
N VAL A 106 7.79 -8.93 16.16
CA VAL A 106 6.45 -9.15 15.62
C VAL A 106 6.55 -10.13 14.44
N PRO A 107 6.46 -11.44 14.69
CA PRO A 107 6.15 -12.38 13.61
C PRO A 107 4.81 -12.04 12.99
N TYR A 108 4.66 -12.24 11.69
CA TYR A 108 3.42 -11.97 11.00
C TYR A 108 3.18 -12.94 9.84
N LEU A 109 1.90 -13.11 9.53
CA LEU A 109 1.40 -13.83 8.37
C LEU A 109 0.53 -12.88 7.56
N LEU A 110 0.72 -12.86 6.24
CA LEU A 110 -0.05 -12.06 5.33
C LEU A 110 -0.51 -12.91 4.15
N GLY A 111 -1.78 -12.77 3.79
CA GLY A 111 -2.37 -13.36 2.61
C GLY A 111 -3.13 -12.30 1.81
N GLU A 112 -3.06 -12.37 0.50
CA GLU A 112 -3.82 -11.51 -0.41
C GLU A 112 -4.40 -12.35 -1.54
N ALA A 113 -5.66 -12.08 -1.89
CA ALA A 113 -6.29 -12.55 -3.11
C ALA A 113 -6.75 -11.34 -3.91
N ALA A 114 -6.39 -11.30 -5.19
CA ALA A 114 -6.75 -10.22 -6.10
C ALA A 114 -7.33 -10.76 -7.40
N TYR A 115 -8.30 -10.05 -7.95
CA TYR A 115 -8.99 -10.36 -9.20
C TYR A 115 -8.99 -9.14 -10.11
N TRP A 116 -8.63 -9.35 -11.35
CA TRP A 116 -8.73 -8.39 -12.45
C TRP A 116 -9.64 -8.96 -13.52
N GLY A 117 -10.74 -8.27 -13.81
CA GLY A 117 -11.72 -8.70 -14.81
C GLY A 117 -11.25 -8.57 -16.26
N ASP A 118 -10.27 -7.71 -16.50
CA ASP A 118 -9.67 -7.48 -17.81
C ASP A 118 -8.22 -7.04 -17.64
N ASP A 119 -7.30 -7.81 -18.18
CA ASP A 119 -5.87 -7.51 -18.22
C ASP A 119 -5.45 -6.99 -19.61
N ILE A 120 -4.16 -6.80 -19.84
CA ILE A 120 -3.63 -6.37 -21.15
C ILE A 120 -3.86 -7.37 -22.27
N SER A 121 -4.20 -8.61 -21.97
CA SER A 121 -4.55 -9.68 -22.94
C SER A 121 -6.06 -9.88 -23.09
N HIS A 122 -6.89 -9.01 -22.50
CA HIS A 122 -8.35 -9.10 -22.44
C HIS A 122 -8.86 -10.39 -21.77
N GLN A 123 -8.13 -10.87 -20.78
CA GLN A 123 -8.53 -12.02 -19.96
C GLN A 123 -8.66 -11.64 -18.50
N SER A 124 -9.47 -12.39 -17.78
CA SER A 124 -9.53 -12.23 -16.32
C SER A 124 -8.35 -12.93 -15.65
N VAL A 125 -7.76 -12.27 -14.67
CA VAL A 125 -6.64 -12.80 -13.89
C VAL A 125 -7.01 -12.84 -12.43
N THR A 126 -6.69 -13.95 -11.77
CA THR A 126 -6.74 -14.10 -10.32
C THR A 126 -5.35 -14.36 -9.81
N ARG A 127 -4.93 -13.58 -8.81
CA ARG A 127 -3.64 -13.73 -8.16
C ARG A 127 -3.83 -13.96 -6.68
N THR A 128 -3.10 -14.93 -6.14
CA THR A 128 -2.93 -15.11 -4.69
C THR A 128 -1.49 -14.79 -4.32
N TYR A 129 -1.31 -14.18 -3.15
CA TYR A 129 -0.01 -13.83 -2.60
C TYR A 129 0.01 -14.21 -1.13
N GLY A 130 1.11 -14.79 -0.69
CA GLY A 130 1.34 -15.16 0.70
C GLY A 130 2.71 -14.66 1.15
N GLN A 131 2.77 -14.21 2.41
CA GLN A 131 4.01 -13.75 3.03
C GLN A 131 4.05 -14.17 4.49
N VAL A 132 5.20 -14.65 4.93
CA VAL A 132 5.52 -14.89 6.32
C VAL A 132 6.79 -14.15 6.67
N GLY A 133 6.79 -13.46 7.80
CA GLY A 133 7.95 -12.64 8.16
C GLY A 133 8.03 -12.33 9.64
N ILE A 134 9.07 -11.58 9.95
CA ILE A 134 9.35 -11.09 11.30
C ILE A 134 9.82 -9.64 11.21
N ARG A 135 9.16 -8.78 11.96
CA ARG A 135 9.57 -7.38 12.16
C ARG A 135 10.17 -7.25 13.56
N SER A 136 11.27 -6.55 13.67
CA SER A 136 11.90 -6.29 14.97
C SER A 136 12.28 -4.83 15.10
N SER A 137 12.17 -4.29 16.31
CA SER A 137 12.63 -2.95 16.62
C SER A 137 13.30 -2.88 18.00
N LEU A 138 14.40 -2.13 18.07
CA LEU A 138 15.16 -1.89 19.28
C LEU A 138 15.36 -0.37 19.45
N PRO A 139 14.52 0.31 20.25
CA PRO A 139 14.72 1.71 20.58
C PRO A 139 15.84 1.86 21.63
N MET A 140 16.76 2.74 21.34
CA MET A 140 17.86 3.10 22.24
C MET A 140 17.88 4.61 22.45
N SER A 141 18.12 5.07 23.68
CA SER A 141 18.24 6.49 23.95
C SER A 141 19.35 6.76 24.95
N ARG A 142 20.09 7.86 24.73
CA ARG A 142 21.08 8.38 25.66
C ARG A 142 20.86 9.88 25.79
N THR A 143 20.82 10.35 27.03
CA THR A 143 20.75 11.79 27.35
C THR A 143 22.02 12.21 28.05
N ASP A 144 22.63 13.29 27.56
CA ASP A 144 23.77 13.93 28.21
C ASP A 144 23.39 15.39 28.56
N PRO A 145 23.09 15.68 29.84
CA PRO A 145 22.68 17.00 30.28
C PRO A 145 23.85 18.00 30.36
N ASN A 146 25.10 17.52 30.29
CA ASN A 146 26.28 18.37 30.44
C ASN A 146 26.74 19.05 29.15
N ILE A 147 26.23 18.59 28.03
CA ILE A 147 26.55 19.19 26.73
C ILE A 147 25.85 20.54 26.62
N LYS A 148 26.66 21.62 26.60
CA LYS A 148 26.16 23.01 26.45
C LYS A 148 26.88 23.72 25.34
N SER A 149 26.13 24.43 24.50
CA SER A 149 26.65 25.28 23.44
C SER A 149 25.88 26.60 23.40
N LYS A 150 26.55 27.70 23.67
CA LYS A 150 25.97 29.04 23.53
C LYS A 150 25.72 29.39 22.09
N LEU A 151 26.58 28.92 21.17
CA LEU A 151 26.46 29.20 19.73
C LEU A 151 25.18 28.61 19.13
N PHE A 152 24.80 27.41 19.54
CA PHE A 152 23.61 26.70 19.06
C PHE A 152 22.43 26.77 20.03
N ASN A 153 22.55 27.54 21.12
CA ASN A 153 21.54 27.62 22.18
C ASN A 153 21.09 26.25 22.70
N VAL A 154 22.06 25.33 22.89
CA VAL A 154 21.81 23.97 23.36
C VAL A 154 22.17 23.86 24.84
N SER A 155 21.27 23.30 25.63
CA SER A 155 21.46 22.93 27.02
C SER A 155 20.98 21.51 27.27
N GLY A 156 21.89 20.55 27.12
CA GLY A 156 21.62 19.12 27.10
C GLY A 156 21.42 18.56 25.71
N LEU A 157 21.83 17.31 25.48
CA LEU A 157 21.65 16.57 24.22
C LEU A 157 20.97 15.23 24.51
N ALA A 158 19.93 14.92 23.76
CA ALA A 158 19.30 13.59 23.74
C ALA A 158 19.53 12.93 22.38
N HIS A 159 20.17 11.76 22.39
CA HIS A 159 20.39 10.94 21.22
C HIS A 159 19.44 9.76 21.26
N LYS A 160 18.61 9.60 20.22
CA LYS A 160 17.67 8.49 20.07
C LYS A 160 17.96 7.76 18.77
N VAL A 161 18.11 6.44 18.86
CA VAL A 161 18.31 5.55 17.70
C VAL A 161 17.28 4.44 17.82
N ASN A 162 16.62 4.12 16.72
CA ASN A 162 15.74 2.96 16.62
C ASN A 162 16.26 2.05 15.51
N TRP A 163 16.73 0.87 15.88
CA TRP A 163 17.11 -0.17 14.93
C TRP A 163 15.85 -0.93 14.54
N MET A 164 15.63 -1.08 13.24
CA MET A 164 14.50 -1.84 12.68
C MET A 164 15.02 -2.90 11.72
N LEU A 165 14.46 -4.10 11.83
CA LEU A 165 14.70 -5.21 10.93
C LEU A 165 13.34 -5.73 10.44
N ASP A 166 13.21 -5.94 9.14
CA ASP A 166 12.12 -6.68 8.53
C ASP A 166 12.72 -7.77 7.64
N ALA A 167 12.41 -9.03 7.96
CA ALA A 167 12.86 -10.19 7.21
C ALA A 167 11.63 -11.05 6.87
N TYR A 168 11.46 -11.41 5.61
CA TYR A 168 10.31 -12.17 5.16
C TYR A 168 10.62 -13.08 3.99
N TRP A 169 9.77 -14.10 3.84
CA TRP A 169 9.64 -14.90 2.64
C TRP A 169 8.25 -14.69 2.05
N ALA A 170 8.15 -14.59 0.73
CA ALA A 170 6.90 -14.35 0.03
C ALA A 170 6.83 -15.15 -1.27
N ASP A 171 5.61 -15.53 -1.63
CA ASP A 171 5.32 -16.24 -2.88
C ASP A 171 3.99 -15.77 -3.47
N ALA A 172 3.87 -15.87 -4.79
CA ALA A 172 2.68 -15.48 -5.52
C ALA A 172 2.35 -16.48 -6.63
N SER A 173 1.06 -16.70 -6.88
CA SER A 173 0.60 -17.63 -7.93
C SER A 173 0.88 -17.12 -9.34
N GLU A 174 1.01 -15.81 -9.54
CA GLU A 174 1.27 -15.16 -10.81
C GLU A 174 2.41 -14.15 -10.67
N ASN A 175 3.32 -14.10 -11.63
CA ASN A 175 4.37 -13.11 -11.70
C ASN A 175 3.82 -11.70 -11.97
N MET A 176 4.57 -10.67 -11.56
CA MET A 176 4.20 -9.27 -11.82
C MET A 176 4.41 -8.82 -13.29
N ASP A 177 4.94 -9.68 -14.14
CA ASP A 177 5.32 -9.38 -15.52
C ASP A 177 4.14 -9.52 -16.52
N ARG A 178 2.90 -9.59 -16.00
CA ARG A 178 1.67 -9.64 -16.80
C ARG A 178 0.83 -8.40 -16.67
#